data_da4ddc3c3d824f91ea47276e9d42f2f3
#
_entry.id   da4ddc3c3d824f91ea47276e9d42f2f3
#
_cell.length_a   1.000
_cell.length_b   1.000
_cell.length_c   1.000
_cell.angle_alpha   90.00
_cell.angle_beta   90.00
_cell.angle_gamma   90.00
#
_symmetry.space_group_name_H-M   'P 1'
#
loop_
_entity.id
_entity.type
_entity.pdbx_description
1 polymer ?
#
loop_
_entity_poly.entity_id
_entity_poly.type
_entity_poly.pdbx_seq_one_letter_code
_entity_poly.pdbx_strand_id
1 'polypeptide(L)'
;MTRILTPQIGRRHVVRGLAAVTAAALVPGLGRALAATELVATPSQTEGPFYPTDWSGDADNDLVRVIGEEAQAQGQITHILGRVLDTSGAPIPGAAIEIWQCDATGIYRHPRDTRGFHKRDGSFQGRGRATADAQGAYRFRTIRPAAYPGRTPHIHFAVTAPGLEPLITQMYVAGEALNERDGILNGIRDKSQRDSVIVSLQSGESLEQAALMGNFDIVIACLPGYQRNSRGECMRLGDHGSMSPGY
;
A
#
# COMPACT_ATOMS: atom_id res chain seq x y z
N MET A 1 33.29 66.60 7.53
CA MET A 1 32.20 67.53 7.84
C MET A 1 31.16 67.40 6.72
N THR A 2 30.10 66.62 6.92
CA THR A 2 29.01 66.54 5.98
C THR A 2 27.69 66.45 6.76
N ARG A 3 26.86 67.46 6.58
CA ARG A 3 25.63 67.70 7.34
C ARG A 3 24.55 66.70 6.92
N ILE A 4 23.92 66.12 7.90
CA ILE A 4 22.66 65.34 7.74
C ILE A 4 21.49 66.30 7.78
N LEU A 5 20.67 66.30 6.74
CA LEU A 5 19.38 67.01 6.66
C LEU A 5 18.24 66.02 6.91
N THR A 6 17.50 66.25 7.99
CA THR A 6 16.22 65.57 8.29
C THR A 6 15.08 66.36 7.67
N PRO A 7 14.10 65.74 6.99
CA PRO A 7 12.85 66.40 6.60
C PRO A 7 11.80 66.25 7.70
N GLN A 8 11.22 67.38 8.03
CA GLN A 8 10.08 67.59 8.92
C GLN A 8 8.78 67.07 8.25
N ILE A 9 8.00 66.32 8.99
CA ILE A 9 6.68 65.85 8.61
C ILE A 9 5.64 66.91 9.02
N GLY A 10 4.98 67.54 8.03
CA GLY A 10 3.87 68.48 8.24
C GLY A 10 2.55 67.72 8.49
N ARG A 11 1.87 68.18 9.54
CA ARG A 11 0.50 67.73 9.90
C ARG A 11 -0.55 68.44 9.05
N ARG A 12 -1.67 67.73 8.87
CA ARG A 12 -3.04 68.19 8.53
C ARG A 12 -3.45 68.02 7.07
N HIS A 13 -4.27 66.96 6.87
CA HIS A 13 -5.57 67.12 6.18
C HIS A 13 -6.51 66.00 6.59
N VAL A 14 -7.56 66.40 7.33
CA VAL A 14 -8.73 65.59 7.64
C VAL A 14 -9.61 65.61 6.38
N VAL A 15 -9.85 64.44 5.78
CA VAL A 15 -10.89 64.28 4.77
C VAL A 15 -11.92 63.30 5.30
N ARG A 16 -13.11 63.83 5.51
CA ARG A 16 -14.33 63.04 5.76
C ARG A 16 -14.66 62.25 4.51
N GLY A 17 -14.66 60.94 4.61
CA GLY A 17 -15.08 60.04 3.54
C GLY A 17 -16.22 59.16 4.04
N LEU A 18 -17.35 59.21 3.36
CA LEU A 18 -18.61 58.46 3.56
C LEU A 18 -18.38 56.98 3.73
N ALA A 19 -19.04 56.42 4.74
CA ALA A 19 -19.24 54.99 4.89
C ALA A 19 -20.25 54.51 3.81
N ALA A 20 -19.78 53.82 2.81
CA ALA A 20 -20.62 52.99 1.95
C ALA A 20 -20.72 51.59 2.56
N VAL A 21 -21.89 51.32 3.16
CA VAL A 21 -22.25 49.95 3.58
C VAL A 21 -22.62 49.18 2.33
N THR A 22 -21.68 48.40 1.81
CA THR A 22 -21.98 47.39 0.80
C THR A 22 -22.55 46.15 1.54
N ALA A 23 -23.83 45.95 1.39
CA ALA A 23 -24.49 44.70 1.75
C ALA A 23 -23.91 43.60 0.86
N ALA A 24 -23.00 42.79 1.41
CA ALA A 24 -22.59 41.55 0.80
C ALA A 24 -23.76 40.58 0.83
N ALA A 25 -24.43 40.40 -0.31
CA ALA A 25 -25.38 39.32 -0.49
C ALA A 25 -24.65 37.99 -0.26
N LEU A 26 -25.02 37.28 0.81
CA LEU A 26 -24.67 35.90 1.00
C LEU A 26 -25.30 35.07 -0.16
N VAL A 27 -24.52 34.84 -1.20
CA VAL A 27 -24.82 33.77 -2.15
C VAL A 27 -24.60 32.47 -1.39
N PRO A 28 -25.62 31.59 -1.21
CA PRO A 28 -25.38 30.29 -0.69
C PRO A 28 -24.42 29.60 -1.68
N GLY A 29 -23.14 29.48 -1.29
CA GLY A 29 -22.15 28.82 -2.09
C GLY A 29 -22.61 27.39 -2.32
N LEU A 30 -22.83 27.04 -3.57
CA LEU A 30 -22.80 25.67 -4.05
C LEU A 30 -21.42 25.11 -3.70
N GLY A 31 -21.30 24.57 -2.48
CA GLY A 31 -20.24 23.65 -2.14
C GLY A 31 -20.42 22.40 -3.00
N ARG A 32 -19.92 22.48 -4.23
CA ARG A 32 -19.75 21.31 -5.06
C ARG A 32 -18.70 20.49 -4.34
N ALA A 33 -19.15 19.53 -3.50
CA ALA A 33 -18.29 18.48 -3.01
C ALA A 33 -17.68 17.85 -4.27
N LEU A 34 -16.39 18.08 -4.48
CA LEU A 34 -15.63 17.32 -5.45
C LEU A 34 -15.75 15.89 -4.95
N ALA A 35 -16.53 15.09 -5.66
CA ALA A 35 -16.57 13.65 -5.40
C ALA A 35 -15.11 13.19 -5.47
N ALA A 36 -14.58 12.72 -4.34
CA ALA A 36 -13.26 12.13 -4.33
C ALA A 36 -13.30 10.99 -5.35
N THR A 37 -12.38 11.00 -6.31
CA THR A 37 -12.27 9.92 -7.29
C THR A 37 -11.93 8.67 -6.49
N GLU A 38 -12.79 7.65 -6.57
CA GLU A 38 -12.54 6.38 -5.91
C GLU A 38 -11.23 5.75 -6.41
N LEU A 39 -10.47 5.21 -5.48
CA LEU A 39 -9.26 4.45 -5.80
C LEU A 39 -9.64 3.15 -6.50
N VAL A 40 -8.79 2.72 -7.42
CA VAL A 40 -8.95 1.43 -8.10
C VAL A 40 -8.71 0.30 -7.10
N ALA A 41 -9.70 -0.56 -6.90
CA ALA A 41 -9.55 -1.72 -6.02
C ALA A 41 -8.48 -2.68 -6.56
N THR A 42 -7.61 -3.13 -5.67
CA THR A 42 -6.58 -4.12 -5.99
C THR A 42 -7.26 -5.42 -6.44
N PRO A 43 -6.89 -5.97 -7.61
CA PRO A 43 -7.53 -7.17 -8.12
C PRO A 43 -7.18 -8.40 -7.29
N SER A 44 -8.16 -9.26 -7.05
CA SER A 44 -7.93 -10.58 -6.50
C SER A 44 -7.26 -11.49 -7.53
N GLN A 45 -6.30 -12.29 -7.09
CA GLN A 45 -5.57 -13.24 -7.90
C GLN A 45 -5.46 -14.59 -7.18
N THR A 46 -4.90 -15.59 -7.86
CA THR A 46 -4.71 -16.91 -7.27
C THR A 46 -3.63 -16.91 -6.19
N GLU A 47 -3.87 -17.64 -5.12
CA GLU A 47 -2.90 -17.98 -4.07
C GLU A 47 -1.71 -18.76 -4.64
N GLY A 48 -1.96 -19.58 -5.66
CA GLY A 48 -0.95 -20.47 -6.22
C GLY A 48 -0.67 -21.70 -5.34
N PRO A 49 0.24 -22.58 -5.78
CA PRO A 49 0.48 -23.85 -5.11
C PRO A 49 1.43 -23.77 -3.90
N PHE A 50 2.01 -22.60 -3.62
CA PHE A 50 3.10 -22.44 -2.66
C PHE A 50 2.76 -21.52 -1.47
N TYR A 51 1.47 -21.34 -1.17
CA TYR A 51 1.09 -20.67 0.07
C TYR A 51 1.66 -21.44 1.28
N PRO A 52 2.27 -20.74 2.24
CA PRO A 52 2.95 -21.38 3.36
C PRO A 52 2.01 -22.29 4.16
N THR A 53 2.36 -23.58 4.28
CA THR A 53 1.60 -24.56 5.06
C THR A 53 1.97 -24.55 6.52
N ASP A 54 3.08 -23.91 6.87
CA ASP A 54 3.60 -23.80 8.23
C ASP A 54 4.07 -22.35 8.47
N TRP A 55 3.54 -21.76 9.52
CA TRP A 55 3.87 -20.41 9.97
C TRP A 55 4.62 -20.41 11.31
N SER A 56 5.12 -21.57 11.74
CA SER A 56 6.02 -21.67 12.90
C SER A 56 7.41 -21.11 12.58
N GLY A 57 8.14 -20.72 13.61
CA GLY A 57 9.45 -20.09 13.49
C GLY A 57 9.35 -18.64 13.01
N ASP A 58 10.38 -18.16 12.31
CA ASP A 58 10.41 -16.79 11.81
C ASP A 58 9.36 -16.56 10.73
N ALA A 59 8.53 -15.59 10.98
CA ALA A 59 7.48 -15.15 10.07
C ALA A 59 7.21 -13.64 10.25
N ASP A 60 8.22 -12.88 10.67
CA ASP A 60 8.13 -11.44 10.83
C ASP A 60 8.24 -10.70 9.48
N ASN A 61 8.44 -9.40 9.51
CA ASN A 61 8.53 -8.58 8.31
C ASN A 61 9.97 -8.38 7.77
N ASP A 62 10.97 -9.08 8.33
CA ASP A 62 12.35 -9.12 7.81
C ASP A 62 12.68 -10.52 7.25
N LEU A 63 12.39 -10.74 5.98
CA LEU A 63 12.59 -12.03 5.33
C LEU A 63 14.07 -12.31 5.00
N VAL A 64 14.93 -11.33 5.16
CA VAL A 64 16.35 -11.40 4.77
C VAL A 64 17.22 -12.03 5.86
N ARG A 65 16.69 -12.13 7.07
CA ARG A 65 17.35 -12.77 8.21
C ARG A 65 16.47 -13.89 8.77
N VAL A 66 17.12 -14.97 9.15
CA VAL A 66 16.48 -16.11 9.84
C VAL A 66 17.18 -16.30 11.18
N ILE A 67 16.41 -16.38 12.27
CA ILE A 67 16.97 -16.58 13.62
C ILE A 67 17.78 -17.86 13.65
N GLY A 68 19.01 -17.77 14.14
CA GLY A 68 19.95 -18.89 14.21
C GLY A 68 20.83 -19.07 12.98
N GLU A 69 20.57 -18.34 11.88
CA GLU A 69 21.43 -18.30 10.71
C GLU A 69 22.40 -17.11 10.78
N GLU A 70 23.70 -17.35 10.58
CA GLU A 70 24.71 -16.29 10.54
C GLU A 70 24.68 -15.53 9.21
N ALA A 71 24.34 -16.24 8.14
CA ALA A 71 24.26 -15.67 6.80
C ALA A 71 22.96 -14.87 6.60
N GLN A 72 23.03 -13.91 5.70
CA GLN A 72 21.89 -13.18 5.19
C GLN A 72 21.41 -13.83 3.88
N ALA A 73 20.11 -13.68 3.56
CA ALA A 73 19.53 -14.15 2.31
C ALA A 73 20.32 -13.66 1.09
N GLN A 74 20.43 -14.52 0.09
CA GLN A 74 21.00 -14.18 -1.20
C GLN A 74 20.02 -13.28 -1.97
N GLY A 75 20.56 -12.44 -2.86
CA GLY A 75 19.78 -11.54 -3.69
C GLY A 75 19.91 -10.08 -3.28
N GLN A 76 19.26 -9.20 -4.03
CA GLN A 76 19.28 -7.77 -3.77
C GLN A 76 18.20 -7.41 -2.74
N ILE A 77 18.61 -6.85 -1.61
CA ILE A 77 17.67 -6.41 -0.58
C ILE A 77 16.68 -5.42 -1.18
N THR A 78 15.43 -5.60 -0.84
CA THR A 78 14.33 -4.78 -1.33
C THR A 78 13.35 -4.50 -0.20
N HIS A 79 13.07 -3.23 0.02
CA HIS A 79 12.03 -2.80 0.94
C HIS A 79 10.72 -2.61 0.17
N ILE A 80 9.68 -3.30 0.60
CA ILE A 80 8.32 -3.09 0.11
C ILE A 80 7.56 -2.32 1.18
N LEU A 81 7.12 -1.12 0.81
CA LEU A 81 6.31 -0.25 1.65
C LEU A 81 4.94 -0.12 1.00
N GLY A 82 3.94 0.25 1.78
CA GLY A 82 2.61 0.52 1.25
C GLY A 82 1.62 0.80 2.36
N ARG A 83 0.38 1.03 1.95
CA ARG A 83 -0.77 1.21 2.85
C ARG A 83 -1.88 0.28 2.44
N VAL A 84 -2.66 -0.16 3.42
CA VAL A 84 -3.94 -0.80 3.18
C VAL A 84 -5.02 0.27 3.31
N LEU A 85 -5.74 0.50 2.22
CA LEU A 85 -6.73 1.56 2.06
C LEU A 85 -8.08 0.97 1.61
N ASP A 86 -9.14 1.70 1.81
CA ASP A 86 -10.39 1.45 1.11
C ASP A 86 -10.46 2.24 -0.22
N THR A 87 -11.52 2.05 -0.99
CA THR A 87 -11.73 2.74 -2.27
C THR A 87 -11.92 4.24 -2.13
N SER A 88 -12.24 4.75 -0.94
CA SER A 88 -12.29 6.19 -0.66
C SER A 88 -10.91 6.79 -0.32
N GLY A 89 -9.89 5.93 -0.15
CA GLY A 89 -8.55 6.31 0.29
C GLY A 89 -8.39 6.38 1.80
N ALA A 90 -9.39 5.97 2.59
CA ALA A 90 -9.26 5.92 4.03
C ALA A 90 -8.40 4.70 4.44
N PRO A 91 -7.52 4.85 5.45
CA PRO A 91 -6.68 3.75 5.92
C PRO A 91 -7.51 2.65 6.58
N ILE A 92 -6.97 1.41 6.53
CA ILE A 92 -7.51 0.23 7.21
C ILE A 92 -6.52 -0.19 8.31
N PRO A 93 -6.59 0.40 9.50
CA PRO A 93 -5.70 0.04 10.61
C PRO A 93 -5.92 -1.41 11.06
N GLY A 94 -4.83 -2.05 11.49
CA GLY A 94 -4.89 -3.40 12.03
C GLY A 94 -5.10 -4.49 10.98
N ALA A 95 -5.11 -4.16 9.68
CA ALA A 95 -5.09 -5.16 8.63
C ALA A 95 -3.85 -6.06 8.78
N ALA A 96 -4.04 -7.36 8.77
CA ALA A 96 -2.95 -8.32 8.75
C ALA A 96 -2.53 -8.58 7.31
N ILE A 97 -1.23 -8.47 7.04
CA ILE A 97 -0.63 -8.67 5.73
C ILE A 97 0.35 -9.84 5.82
N GLU A 98 0.15 -10.83 4.97
CA GLU A 98 1.09 -11.93 4.76
C GLU A 98 1.70 -11.81 3.37
N ILE A 99 3.00 -12.09 3.27
CA ILE A 99 3.67 -12.22 1.98
C ILE A 99 4.38 -13.55 1.86
N TRP A 100 4.51 -14.05 0.64
CA TRP A 100 5.38 -15.18 0.32
C TRP A 100 5.94 -15.04 -1.09
N GLN A 101 7.18 -15.47 -1.24
CA GLN A 101 7.89 -15.43 -2.53
C GLN A 101 8.97 -16.52 -2.58
N CYS A 102 9.45 -16.83 -3.77
CA CYS A 102 10.63 -17.66 -3.96
C CYS A 102 11.92 -16.92 -3.57
N ASP A 103 12.98 -17.67 -3.27
CA ASP A 103 14.32 -17.13 -3.06
C ASP A 103 14.95 -16.61 -4.36
N ALA A 104 16.19 -16.12 -4.28
CA ALA A 104 16.92 -15.57 -5.43
C ALA A 104 17.15 -16.58 -6.58
N THR A 105 17.01 -17.88 -6.31
CA THR A 105 17.13 -18.96 -7.30
C THR A 105 15.78 -19.40 -7.88
N GLY A 106 14.68 -18.78 -7.47
CA GLY A 106 13.34 -19.08 -7.93
C GLY A 106 12.68 -20.27 -7.24
N ILE A 107 13.12 -20.64 -6.02
CA ILE A 107 12.64 -21.80 -5.27
C ILE A 107 11.86 -21.32 -4.02
N TYR A 108 10.65 -21.84 -3.83
CA TYR A 108 9.84 -21.52 -2.65
C TYR A 108 10.24 -22.39 -1.44
N ARG A 109 10.15 -21.81 -0.27
CA ARG A 109 10.24 -22.55 1.01
C ARG A 109 8.93 -23.30 1.27
N HIS A 110 8.65 -24.28 0.41
CA HIS A 110 7.40 -25.05 0.43
C HIS A 110 7.65 -26.53 0.11
N PRO A 111 6.97 -27.49 0.78
CA PRO A 111 7.20 -28.94 0.55
C PRO A 111 6.82 -29.41 -0.86
N ARG A 112 5.89 -28.71 -1.53
CA ARG A 112 5.51 -29.01 -2.92
C ARG A 112 6.51 -28.48 -3.96
N ASP A 113 7.42 -27.58 -3.57
CA ASP A 113 8.43 -27.10 -4.49
C ASP A 113 9.65 -28.04 -4.47
N THR A 114 9.62 -29.01 -5.36
CA THR A 114 10.67 -30.04 -5.48
C THR A 114 11.76 -29.67 -6.50
N ARG A 115 11.65 -28.51 -7.17
CA ARG A 115 12.53 -28.11 -8.29
C ARG A 115 14.00 -27.94 -7.90
N GLY A 116 14.31 -27.81 -6.65
CA GLY A 116 15.70 -27.60 -6.21
C GLY A 116 15.85 -27.58 -4.70
N PHE A 117 15.18 -28.46 -3.99
CA PHE A 117 15.16 -28.51 -2.52
C PHE A 117 16.56 -28.36 -1.87
N HIS A 118 17.60 -28.95 -2.47
CA HIS A 118 18.99 -28.85 -1.99
C HIS A 118 19.69 -27.52 -2.34
N LYS A 119 19.07 -26.67 -3.17
CA LYS A 119 19.60 -25.37 -3.61
C LYS A 119 18.87 -24.21 -2.97
N ARG A 120 17.83 -24.47 -2.18
CA ARG A 120 17.07 -23.45 -1.50
C ARG A 120 17.95 -22.66 -0.53
N ASP A 121 17.79 -21.34 -0.54
CA ASP A 121 18.46 -20.47 0.42
C ASP A 121 17.87 -20.64 1.83
N GLY A 122 18.65 -21.26 2.74
CA GLY A 122 18.25 -21.45 4.14
C GLY A 122 18.15 -20.17 4.93
N SER A 123 18.89 -19.14 4.53
CA SER A 123 18.94 -17.82 5.17
C SER A 123 17.82 -16.88 4.70
N PHE A 124 17.00 -17.31 3.74
CA PHE A 124 15.82 -16.60 3.30
C PHE A 124 14.55 -17.14 3.97
N GLN A 125 13.81 -16.28 4.68
CA GLN A 125 12.60 -16.69 5.40
C GLN A 125 11.49 -17.19 4.45
N GLY A 126 11.38 -16.58 3.25
CA GLY A 126 10.46 -16.97 2.17
C GLY A 126 9.01 -16.58 2.39
N ARG A 127 8.63 -16.22 3.60
CA ARG A 127 7.30 -15.75 4.01
C ARG A 127 7.43 -14.74 5.14
N GLY A 128 6.45 -13.87 5.31
CA GLY A 128 6.48 -12.89 6.40
C GLY A 128 5.12 -12.29 6.69
N ARG A 129 4.99 -11.71 7.86
CA ARG A 129 3.78 -11.05 8.35
C ARG A 129 4.06 -9.65 8.81
N ALA A 130 3.08 -8.77 8.59
CA ALA A 130 3.04 -7.42 9.15
C ALA A 130 1.60 -7.08 9.53
N THR A 131 1.45 -6.08 10.39
CA THR A 131 0.16 -5.47 10.71
C THR A 131 0.21 -4.00 10.32
N ALA A 132 -0.81 -3.54 9.61
CA ALA A 132 -0.94 -2.15 9.24
C ALA A 132 -1.12 -1.27 10.48
N ASP A 133 -0.40 -0.16 10.53
CA ASP A 133 -0.47 0.82 11.61
C ASP A 133 -1.76 1.68 11.55
N ALA A 134 -1.86 2.70 12.40
CA ALA A 134 -3.02 3.61 12.45
C ALA A 134 -3.24 4.39 11.15
N GLN A 135 -2.24 4.53 10.31
CA GLN A 135 -2.29 5.15 8.99
C GLN A 135 -2.45 4.13 7.86
N GLY A 136 -2.69 2.86 8.20
CA GLY A 136 -2.77 1.75 7.27
C GLY A 136 -1.41 1.32 6.71
N ALA A 137 -0.30 1.92 7.17
CA ALA A 137 1.02 1.67 6.61
C ALA A 137 1.60 0.33 7.04
N TYR A 138 2.30 -0.32 6.13
CA TYR A 138 3.04 -1.56 6.37
C TYR A 138 4.40 -1.53 5.66
N ARG A 139 5.29 -2.41 6.06
CA ARG A 139 6.57 -2.60 5.38
C ARG A 139 7.08 -4.03 5.53
N PHE A 140 7.81 -4.45 4.51
CA PHE A 140 8.61 -5.68 4.53
C PHE A 140 10.04 -5.39 4.07
N ARG A 141 11.00 -6.07 4.65
CA ARG A 141 12.37 -6.17 4.16
C ARG A 141 12.56 -7.55 3.57
N THR A 142 12.73 -7.63 2.27
CA THR A 142 12.84 -8.87 1.53
C THR A 142 13.94 -8.77 0.46
N ILE A 143 13.94 -9.64 -0.51
CA ILE A 143 14.82 -9.58 -1.68
C ILE A 143 14.01 -9.24 -2.93
N ARG A 144 14.67 -8.68 -3.95
CA ARG A 144 14.07 -8.52 -5.26
C ARG A 144 13.51 -9.86 -5.72
N PRO A 145 12.22 -9.96 -6.06
CA PRO A 145 11.64 -11.23 -6.45
C PRO A 145 12.30 -11.77 -7.72
N ALA A 146 12.48 -13.07 -7.77
CA ALA A 146 13.06 -13.78 -8.90
C ALA A 146 11.98 -14.41 -9.80
N ALA A 147 12.29 -14.53 -11.09
CA ALA A 147 11.48 -15.31 -12.00
C ALA A 147 11.68 -16.81 -11.76
N TYR A 148 10.66 -17.61 -12.09
CA TYR A 148 10.78 -19.05 -12.20
C TYR A 148 10.00 -19.56 -13.43
N PRO A 149 10.14 -20.82 -13.87
CA PRO A 149 9.54 -21.30 -15.10
C PRO A 149 8.04 -20.98 -15.20
N GLY A 150 7.67 -20.22 -16.23
CA GLY A 150 6.30 -19.81 -16.52
C GLY A 150 5.79 -18.58 -15.78
N ARG A 151 6.61 -17.94 -14.89
CA ARG A 151 6.21 -16.79 -14.11
C ARG A 151 7.22 -15.65 -14.15
N THR A 152 6.72 -14.45 -14.25
CA THR A 152 7.50 -13.22 -14.03
C THR A 152 7.84 -13.04 -12.56
N PRO A 153 8.87 -12.22 -12.20
CA PRO A 153 9.15 -11.86 -10.79
C PRO A 153 7.93 -11.28 -10.09
N HIS A 154 7.53 -11.89 -8.98
CA HIS A 154 6.36 -11.46 -8.21
C HIS A 154 6.49 -11.83 -6.73
N ILE A 155 5.72 -11.13 -5.90
CA ILE A 155 5.51 -11.41 -4.48
C ILE A 155 4.02 -11.61 -4.27
N HIS A 156 3.63 -12.69 -3.63
CA HIS A 156 2.25 -12.93 -3.21
C HIS A 156 1.92 -12.14 -1.96
N PHE A 157 0.68 -11.67 -1.88
CA PHE A 157 0.10 -11.01 -0.73
C PHE A 157 -1.23 -11.64 -0.36
N ALA A 158 -1.45 -11.86 0.94
CA ALA A 158 -2.76 -12.08 1.51
C ALA A 158 -3.04 -11.01 2.55
N VAL A 159 -4.18 -10.34 2.44
CA VAL A 159 -4.58 -9.27 3.35
C VAL A 159 -5.91 -9.61 3.97
N THR A 160 -5.95 -9.58 5.29
CA THR A 160 -7.17 -9.78 6.07
C THR A 160 -7.41 -8.58 6.97
N ALA A 161 -8.65 -8.15 7.07
CA ALA A 161 -9.04 -7.08 7.99
C ALA A 161 -10.43 -7.38 8.55
N PRO A 162 -10.73 -6.93 9.79
CA PRO A 162 -12.03 -7.16 10.39
C PRO A 162 -13.18 -6.64 9.51
N GLY A 163 -14.18 -7.48 9.26
CA GLY A 163 -15.36 -7.13 8.48
C GLY A 163 -15.16 -7.03 6.96
N LEU A 164 -13.99 -7.45 6.44
CA LEU A 164 -13.69 -7.50 5.01
C LEU A 164 -13.41 -8.93 4.57
N GLU A 165 -13.73 -9.23 3.30
CA GLU A 165 -13.29 -10.47 2.68
C GLU A 165 -11.76 -10.47 2.54
N PRO A 166 -11.10 -11.62 2.78
CA PRO A 166 -9.68 -11.76 2.54
C PRO A 166 -9.34 -11.46 1.08
N LEU A 167 -8.33 -10.62 0.86
CA LEU A 167 -7.80 -10.34 -0.47
C LEU A 167 -6.51 -11.13 -0.67
N ILE A 168 -6.47 -11.96 -1.70
CA ILE A 168 -5.24 -12.56 -2.21
C ILE A 168 -4.89 -11.88 -3.52
N THR A 169 -3.64 -11.40 -3.63
CA THR A 169 -3.13 -10.71 -4.81
C THR A 169 -1.65 -10.98 -5.01
N GLN A 170 -1.06 -10.44 -6.07
CA GLN A 170 0.36 -10.53 -6.36
C GLN A 170 0.88 -9.16 -6.81
N MET A 171 2.02 -8.76 -6.27
CA MET A 171 2.78 -7.60 -6.73
C MET A 171 3.79 -8.04 -7.78
N TYR A 172 3.88 -7.33 -8.88
CA TYR A 172 4.82 -7.56 -9.99
C TYR A 172 5.82 -6.44 -10.11
N VAL A 173 6.98 -6.72 -10.70
CA VAL A 173 8.04 -5.72 -10.89
C VAL A 173 7.89 -5.06 -12.26
N ALA A 174 7.88 -3.73 -12.30
CA ALA A 174 7.82 -2.97 -13.54
C ALA A 174 9.10 -3.18 -14.38
N GLY A 175 8.95 -3.16 -15.70
CA GLY A 175 10.06 -3.31 -16.64
C GLY A 175 10.55 -4.74 -16.87
N GLU A 176 9.91 -5.74 -16.24
CA GLU A 176 10.23 -7.15 -16.49
C GLU A 176 9.68 -7.60 -17.85
N ALA A 177 10.52 -8.07 -18.72
CA ALA A 177 10.11 -8.55 -20.05
C ALA A 177 9.14 -9.75 -19.97
N LEU A 178 9.20 -10.53 -18.89
CA LEU A 178 8.31 -11.65 -18.67
C LEU A 178 6.88 -11.24 -18.31
N ASN A 179 6.64 -9.99 -17.92
CA ASN A 179 5.29 -9.48 -17.64
C ASN A 179 4.35 -9.66 -18.83
N GLU A 180 4.87 -9.52 -20.06
CA GLU A 180 4.07 -9.67 -21.28
C GLU A 180 3.58 -11.12 -21.50
N ARG A 181 4.23 -12.09 -20.86
CA ARG A 181 3.97 -13.53 -21.05
C ARG A 181 3.39 -14.20 -19.81
N ASP A 182 3.28 -13.50 -18.68
CA ASP A 182 2.70 -14.06 -17.45
C ASP A 182 1.18 -14.14 -17.57
N GLY A 183 0.65 -15.36 -17.62
CA GLY A 183 -0.78 -15.59 -17.82
C GLY A 183 -1.64 -15.13 -16.65
N ILE A 184 -1.10 -15.04 -15.43
CA ILE A 184 -1.85 -14.58 -14.25
C ILE A 184 -1.94 -13.05 -14.28
N LEU A 185 -0.84 -12.34 -14.52
CA LEU A 185 -0.84 -10.89 -14.68
C LEU A 185 -1.75 -10.45 -15.84
N ASN A 186 -1.61 -11.10 -17.00
CA ASN A 186 -2.41 -10.77 -18.20
C ASN A 186 -3.87 -11.26 -18.12
N GLY A 187 -4.19 -12.09 -17.15
CA GLY A 187 -5.57 -12.47 -16.80
C GLY A 187 -6.37 -11.31 -16.19
N ILE A 188 -5.71 -10.29 -15.65
CA ILE A 188 -6.36 -9.07 -15.15
C ILE A 188 -6.78 -8.22 -16.35
N ARG A 189 -8.09 -8.24 -16.67
CA ARG A 189 -8.62 -7.59 -17.87
C ARG A 189 -8.68 -6.07 -17.76
N ASP A 190 -9.03 -5.56 -16.59
CA ASP A 190 -9.05 -4.12 -16.33
C ASP A 190 -7.62 -3.59 -16.29
N LYS A 191 -7.33 -2.61 -17.17
CA LYS A 191 -5.98 -2.05 -17.28
C LYS A 191 -5.56 -1.32 -16.01
N SER A 192 -6.46 -0.58 -15.38
CA SER A 192 -6.15 0.19 -14.18
C SER A 192 -5.84 -0.74 -13.01
N GLN A 193 -6.60 -1.82 -12.86
CA GLN A 193 -6.31 -2.87 -11.88
C GLN A 193 -4.99 -3.59 -12.18
N ARG A 194 -4.72 -3.90 -13.44
CA ARG A 194 -3.45 -4.54 -13.81
C ARG A 194 -2.26 -3.62 -13.55
N ASP A 195 -2.38 -2.34 -13.86
CA ASP A 195 -1.32 -1.37 -13.61
C ASP A 195 -1.09 -1.16 -12.11
N SER A 196 -2.13 -1.24 -11.28
CA SER A 196 -2.03 -1.07 -9.83
C SER A 196 -1.18 -2.13 -9.12
N VAL A 197 -1.00 -3.29 -9.71
CA VAL A 197 -0.18 -4.39 -9.15
C VAL A 197 1.23 -4.44 -9.71
N ILE A 198 1.60 -3.54 -10.63
CA ILE A 198 2.94 -3.46 -11.22
C ILE A 198 3.71 -2.31 -10.55
N VAL A 199 4.74 -2.65 -9.78
CA VAL A 199 5.50 -1.74 -8.93
C VAL A 199 6.87 -1.46 -9.50
N SER A 200 7.22 -0.18 -9.62
CA SER A 200 8.58 0.25 -9.95
C SER A 200 9.48 0.15 -8.73
N LEU A 201 10.57 -0.57 -8.86
CA LEU A 201 11.62 -0.62 -7.84
C LEU A 201 12.64 0.51 -8.11
N GLN A 202 12.88 1.31 -7.09
CA GLN A 202 13.81 2.45 -7.13
C GLN A 202 14.95 2.22 -6.14
N SER A 203 15.95 3.13 -6.13
CA SER A 203 17.00 3.08 -5.12
C SER A 203 16.41 3.22 -3.71
N GLY A 204 16.73 2.27 -2.85
CA GLY A 204 16.39 2.24 -1.44
C GLY A 204 17.53 2.72 -0.52
N GLU A 205 18.55 3.38 -1.07
CA GLU A 205 19.78 3.81 -0.36
C GLU A 205 19.49 4.62 0.91
N SER A 206 18.36 5.34 0.95
CA SER A 206 17.93 6.08 2.15
C SER A 206 17.46 5.18 3.30
N LEU A 207 17.13 3.93 3.01
CA LEU A 207 16.69 2.94 3.99
C LEU A 207 17.83 1.98 4.35
N GLU A 208 18.56 1.52 3.33
CA GLU A 208 19.64 0.56 3.47
C GLU A 208 20.56 0.64 2.27
N GLN A 209 21.88 0.55 2.52
CA GLN A 209 22.90 0.62 1.46
C GLN A 209 22.68 -0.45 0.39
N ALA A 210 22.75 -0.03 -0.87
CA ALA A 210 22.55 -0.87 -2.06
C ALA A 210 21.18 -1.57 -2.14
N ALA A 211 20.20 -1.20 -1.31
CA ALA A 211 18.86 -1.76 -1.37
C ALA A 211 18.02 -1.11 -2.48
N LEU A 212 16.97 -1.83 -2.85
CA LEU A 212 15.85 -1.29 -3.62
C LEU A 212 14.67 -0.97 -2.70
N MET A 213 13.76 -0.14 -3.18
CA MET A 213 12.45 0.04 -2.54
C MET A 213 11.35 0.13 -3.58
N GLY A 214 10.17 -0.37 -3.24
CA GLY A 214 8.94 -0.25 -4.00
C GLY A 214 7.77 0.13 -3.10
N ASN A 215 6.82 0.92 -3.62
CA ASN A 215 5.58 1.22 -2.92
C ASN A 215 4.43 0.43 -3.54
N PHE A 216 3.73 -0.34 -2.72
CA PHE A 216 2.57 -1.13 -3.12
C PHE A 216 1.40 -0.83 -2.18
N ASP A 217 0.57 0.15 -2.54
CA ASP A 217 -0.67 0.42 -1.83
C ASP A 217 -1.72 -0.62 -2.22
N ILE A 218 -2.39 -1.20 -1.22
CA ILE A 218 -3.42 -2.23 -1.40
C ILE A 218 -4.78 -1.60 -1.11
N VAL A 219 -5.65 -1.58 -2.09
CA VAL A 219 -6.98 -1.00 -1.99
C VAL A 219 -8.03 -2.09 -1.91
N ILE A 220 -8.76 -2.16 -0.80
CA ILE A 220 -9.78 -3.19 -0.57
C ILE A 220 -11.16 -2.56 -0.74
N ALA A 221 -11.96 -3.11 -1.64
CA ALA A 221 -13.35 -2.75 -1.78
C ALA A 221 -14.22 -3.51 -0.76
N CYS A 222 -15.29 -2.86 -0.30
CA CYS A 222 -16.36 -3.60 0.35
C CYS A 222 -17.06 -4.53 -0.65
N LEU A 223 -17.67 -5.60 -0.18
CA LEU A 223 -18.48 -6.47 -1.00
C LEU A 223 -19.61 -5.69 -1.72
N PRO A 224 -20.06 -6.14 -2.89
CA PRO A 224 -21.22 -5.57 -3.55
C PRO A 224 -22.44 -5.52 -2.60
N GLY A 225 -23.07 -4.36 -2.48
CA GLY A 225 -24.17 -4.13 -1.54
C GLY A 225 -23.74 -3.73 -0.12
N TYR A 226 -22.44 -3.52 0.11
CA TYR A 226 -21.89 -3.00 1.35
C TYR A 226 -21.18 -1.67 1.10
N GLN A 227 -21.16 -0.81 2.10
CA GLN A 227 -20.37 0.43 2.11
C GLN A 227 -19.67 0.60 3.47
N ARG A 228 -18.58 1.35 3.51
CA ARG A 228 -17.90 1.66 4.75
C ARG A 228 -18.67 2.70 5.55
N ASN A 229 -18.85 2.42 6.84
CA ASN A 229 -19.36 3.39 7.79
C ASN A 229 -18.22 4.29 8.31
N SER A 230 -18.58 5.28 9.15
CA SER A 230 -17.61 6.19 9.79
C SER A 230 -16.61 5.51 10.74
N ARG A 231 -16.84 4.26 11.10
CA ARG A 231 -15.90 3.44 11.90
C ARG A 231 -14.97 2.59 11.06
N GLY A 232 -15.09 2.67 9.73
CA GLY A 232 -14.28 1.90 8.81
C GLY A 232 -14.75 0.46 8.59
N GLU A 233 -15.99 0.11 8.98
CA GLU A 233 -16.56 -1.23 8.79
C GLU A 233 -17.40 -1.28 7.53
N CYS A 234 -17.30 -2.36 6.73
CA CYS A 234 -18.21 -2.59 5.61
C CYS A 234 -19.57 -3.02 6.13
N MET A 235 -20.55 -2.16 6.00
CA MET A 235 -21.95 -2.41 6.41
C MET A 235 -22.83 -2.57 5.17
N ARG A 236 -23.84 -3.43 5.26
CA ARG A 236 -24.81 -3.64 4.18
C ARG A 236 -25.57 -2.34 3.89
N LEU A 237 -25.73 -2.03 2.61
CA LEU A 237 -26.56 -0.90 2.19
C LEU A 237 -28.00 -1.16 2.63
N GLY A 238 -28.52 -0.30 3.54
CA GLY A 238 -29.87 -0.44 4.10
C GLY A 238 -29.92 -0.87 5.58
N ASP A 239 -28.84 -1.36 6.15
CA ASP A 239 -28.74 -1.55 7.62
C ASP A 239 -28.42 -0.19 8.30
N HIS A 240 -29.41 0.69 8.30
CA HIS A 240 -29.40 1.79 9.25
C HIS A 240 -29.54 1.19 10.64
N GLY A 241 -28.45 1.19 11.43
CA GLY A 241 -28.44 0.61 12.75
C GLY A 241 -29.71 0.94 13.51
N SER A 242 -30.50 -0.09 13.78
CA SER A 242 -31.59 0.04 14.73
C SER A 242 -30.94 0.33 16.07
N MET A 243 -30.95 1.60 16.47
CA MET A 243 -30.80 1.96 17.88
C MET A 243 -31.95 1.28 18.59
N SER A 244 -31.70 0.15 19.24
CA SER A 244 -32.58 -0.35 20.29
C SER A 244 -32.63 0.74 21.36
N PRO A 245 -33.80 1.29 21.66
CA PRO A 245 -33.93 2.12 22.83
C PRO A 245 -33.70 1.21 24.04
N GLY A 246 -32.64 1.50 24.83
CA GLY A 246 -32.42 0.84 26.11
C GLY A 246 -33.64 1.08 27.02
N TYR A 247 -34.13 0.01 27.57
CA TYR A 247 -34.95 0.01 28.75
C TYR A 247 -34.05 -0.06 30.00
#